data_38c9fc6ea19f709c7403ee53dab80e49
#
_entry.id   38c9fc6ea19f709c7403ee53dab80e49
#
_cell.length_a   1.000
_cell.length_b   1.000
_cell.length_c   1.000
_cell.angle_alpha   90.00
_cell.angle_beta   90.00
_cell.angle_gamma   90.00
#
_symmetry.space_group_name_H-M   'P 1'
#
loop_
_entity.id
_entity.type
_entity.pdbx_description
1 polymer ?
#
loop_
_entity_poly.entity_id
_entity_poly.type
_entity_poly.pdbx_seq_one_letter_code
_entity_poly.pdbx_strand_id
1 'polypeptide(L)'
;MTDGGNMANAPTLASQIFSESVVVHAERTYAGSTLSKDAEDRRQRVLGLIDQLKKLLQDPHEYLHDYVSSNWDHGALYVALQANIFEVVAEEGSAHITTLSRRSNIPADKLLRILRLLSCQSFVEEQDGEIFCLTDVSECLVVDKDFKAWVAFQLFETRVASAHLSDTLAEIPNGYQDGQSAFRKAWGAEMYEWHAQRPTKAARFRQAMRGVAQTMDPADELLLNWFRLQKVQERLDVVEIGGRYGYASIGLAKAFPNMSAKIRMSDAALMGRGEEELPIKLRSRVTFEHRNDDLDPQPKEDVETGLVAYVIRNVFWNWSDEMAIGLLRTFLPVLEKSRSTVVLVCDGVSPARNSFDPYIEQAFRRRDITMMTMHNARQRSPAEWQSLFTAAGTDLHVSTSLSTSTHVCKALFELRLKEKT
;
A
#
# COMPACT_ATOMS: atom_id res chain seq x y z
N MET A 1 8.56 -29.42 -26.86
CA MET A 1 7.23 -30.01 -26.63
C MET A 1 6.88 -29.67 -25.21
N THR A 2 6.23 -28.54 -25.01
CA THR A 2 5.82 -28.04 -23.69
C THR A 2 4.45 -28.59 -23.38
N ASP A 3 4.35 -29.18 -22.23
CA ASP A 3 3.17 -29.77 -21.61
C ASP A 3 1.93 -28.92 -21.83
N GLY A 4 0.91 -29.50 -22.45
CA GLY A 4 -0.37 -28.87 -22.75
C GLY A 4 -1.17 -28.65 -21.46
N GLY A 5 -0.76 -27.65 -20.66
CA GLY A 5 -1.60 -27.14 -19.58
C GLY A 5 -2.95 -26.73 -20.17
N ASN A 6 -3.99 -27.32 -19.66
CA ASN A 6 -5.40 -27.20 -19.98
C ASN A 6 -5.81 -25.72 -20.22
N MET A 7 -5.60 -25.20 -21.43
CA MET A 7 -6.11 -23.87 -21.81
C MET A 7 -7.63 -23.97 -21.86
N ALA A 8 -8.28 -23.48 -20.80
CA ALA A 8 -9.72 -23.30 -20.82
C ALA A 8 -10.08 -22.51 -22.08
N ASN A 9 -10.94 -23.07 -22.92
CA ASN A 9 -11.40 -22.37 -24.12
C ASN A 9 -12.36 -21.23 -23.74
N ALA A 10 -12.55 -20.25 -24.62
CA ALA A 10 -13.39 -19.08 -24.33
C ALA A 10 -14.80 -19.41 -23.82
N PRO A 11 -15.54 -20.43 -24.37
CA PRO A 11 -16.82 -20.86 -23.85
C PRO A 11 -16.78 -21.36 -22.41
N THR A 12 -15.73 -22.08 -22.01
CA THR A 12 -15.56 -22.56 -20.64
C THR A 12 -15.33 -21.41 -19.67
N LEU A 13 -14.47 -20.43 -20.02
CA LEU A 13 -14.26 -19.23 -19.22
C LEU A 13 -15.54 -18.41 -19.08
N ALA A 14 -16.28 -18.21 -20.16
CA ALA A 14 -17.55 -17.49 -20.13
C ALA A 14 -18.59 -18.15 -19.22
N SER A 15 -18.67 -19.48 -19.22
CA SER A 15 -19.56 -20.23 -18.32
C SER A 15 -19.15 -20.08 -16.86
N GLN A 16 -17.85 -20.13 -16.57
CA GLN A 16 -17.34 -19.91 -15.20
C GLN A 16 -17.61 -18.49 -14.73
N ILE A 17 -17.33 -17.48 -15.57
CA ILE A 17 -17.63 -16.07 -15.27
C ILE A 17 -19.11 -15.90 -14.92
N PHE A 18 -20.01 -16.48 -15.74
CA PHE A 18 -21.44 -16.38 -15.50
C PHE A 18 -21.83 -17.00 -14.16
N SER A 19 -21.42 -18.25 -13.88
CA SER A 19 -21.80 -18.95 -12.66
C SER A 19 -21.31 -18.27 -11.38
N GLU A 20 -20.08 -17.80 -11.36
CA GLU A 20 -19.49 -17.11 -10.20
C GLU A 20 -20.08 -15.70 -10.02
N SER A 21 -20.34 -14.96 -11.12
CA SER A 21 -20.90 -13.60 -11.04
C SER A 21 -22.33 -13.58 -10.51
N VAL A 22 -23.13 -14.61 -10.78
CA VAL A 22 -24.49 -14.74 -10.22
C VAL A 22 -24.47 -14.77 -8.70
N VAL A 23 -23.55 -15.52 -8.10
CA VAL A 23 -23.42 -15.62 -6.64
C VAL A 23 -23.00 -14.27 -6.05
N VAL A 24 -22.00 -13.60 -6.63
CA VAL A 24 -21.52 -12.28 -6.19
C VAL A 24 -22.63 -11.23 -6.29
N HIS A 25 -23.39 -11.23 -7.40
CA HIS A 25 -24.50 -10.30 -7.60
C HIS A 25 -25.63 -10.53 -6.59
N ALA A 26 -26.00 -11.78 -6.37
CA ALA A 26 -27.03 -12.12 -5.40
C ALA A 26 -26.65 -11.61 -3.99
N GLU A 27 -25.42 -11.87 -3.55
CA GLU A 27 -24.99 -11.42 -2.22
C GLU A 27 -24.95 -9.88 -2.12
N ARG A 28 -24.47 -9.17 -3.13
CA ARG A 28 -24.52 -7.69 -3.16
C ARG A 28 -25.94 -7.15 -3.03
N THR A 29 -26.89 -7.80 -3.68
CA THR A 29 -28.29 -7.38 -3.66
C THR A 29 -28.93 -7.58 -2.29
N TYR A 30 -28.59 -8.67 -1.58
CA TYR A 30 -29.21 -9.04 -0.30
C TYR A 30 -28.45 -8.57 0.93
N ALA A 31 -27.12 -8.49 0.88
CA ALA A 31 -26.27 -8.14 2.03
C ALA A 31 -25.77 -6.69 2.03
N GLY A 32 -26.02 -5.93 0.98
CA GLY A 32 -25.55 -4.56 0.85
C GLY A 32 -24.09 -4.45 0.36
N SER A 33 -23.38 -3.41 0.77
CA SER A 33 -22.05 -3.09 0.23
C SER A 33 -20.90 -4.01 0.68
N THR A 34 -21.09 -4.76 1.76
CA THR A 34 -20.05 -5.63 2.33
C THR A 34 -20.29 -7.07 1.92
N LEU A 35 -19.40 -7.61 1.09
CA LEU A 35 -19.43 -9.02 0.69
C LEU A 35 -18.86 -9.91 1.81
N SER A 36 -19.36 -11.15 1.90
CA SER A 36 -18.69 -12.20 2.68
C SER A 36 -17.30 -12.51 2.07
N LYS A 37 -16.45 -13.16 2.83
CA LYS A 37 -15.13 -13.57 2.34
C LYS A 37 -15.25 -14.48 1.10
N ASP A 38 -16.17 -15.44 1.10
CA ASP A 38 -16.39 -16.33 -0.06
C ASP A 38 -16.83 -15.54 -1.30
N ALA A 39 -17.76 -14.61 -1.15
CA ALA A 39 -18.20 -13.76 -2.28
C ALA A 39 -17.10 -12.82 -2.78
N GLU A 40 -16.24 -12.30 -1.90
CA GLU A 40 -15.08 -11.50 -2.28
C GLU A 40 -14.05 -12.35 -3.04
N ASP A 41 -13.75 -13.56 -2.59
CA ASP A 41 -12.85 -14.49 -3.28
C ASP A 41 -13.41 -14.87 -4.66
N ARG A 42 -14.73 -15.06 -4.79
CA ARG A 42 -15.41 -15.27 -6.09
C ARG A 42 -15.32 -14.06 -6.99
N ARG A 43 -15.54 -12.86 -6.46
CA ARG A 43 -15.42 -11.61 -7.22
C ARG A 43 -14.02 -11.46 -7.82
N GLN A 44 -12.99 -11.72 -7.04
CA GLN A 44 -11.60 -11.67 -7.48
C GLN A 44 -11.32 -12.69 -8.59
N ARG A 45 -11.83 -13.91 -8.44
CA ARG A 45 -11.73 -14.96 -9.46
C ARG A 45 -12.42 -14.55 -10.75
N VAL A 46 -13.63 -13.99 -10.68
CA VAL A 46 -14.36 -13.47 -11.86
C VAL A 46 -13.52 -12.42 -12.59
N LEU A 47 -12.91 -11.47 -11.89
CA LEU A 47 -12.05 -10.46 -12.51
C LEU A 47 -10.84 -11.08 -13.22
N GLY A 48 -10.23 -12.10 -12.61
CA GLY A 48 -9.14 -12.86 -13.24
C GLY A 48 -9.59 -13.60 -14.50
N LEU A 49 -10.75 -14.22 -14.47
CA LEU A 49 -11.34 -14.93 -15.64
C LEU A 49 -11.70 -13.96 -16.76
N ILE A 50 -12.21 -12.77 -16.46
CA ILE A 50 -12.49 -11.71 -17.44
C ILE A 50 -11.19 -11.28 -18.13
N ASP A 51 -10.12 -11.04 -17.37
CA ASP A 51 -8.81 -10.68 -17.94
C ASP A 51 -8.25 -11.78 -18.84
N GLN A 52 -8.37 -13.04 -18.45
CA GLN A 52 -7.98 -14.19 -19.28
C GLN A 52 -8.83 -14.29 -20.56
N LEU A 53 -10.15 -14.11 -20.44
CA LEU A 53 -11.05 -14.16 -21.60
C LEU A 53 -10.73 -13.02 -22.58
N LYS A 54 -10.49 -11.81 -22.09
CA LYS A 54 -10.07 -10.67 -22.92
C LYS A 54 -8.80 -11.01 -23.71
N LYS A 55 -7.78 -11.57 -23.05
CA LYS A 55 -6.52 -11.96 -23.70
C LYS A 55 -6.68 -13.07 -24.76
N LEU A 56 -7.64 -13.96 -24.57
CA LEU A 56 -7.96 -15.01 -25.55
C LEU A 56 -8.67 -14.48 -26.81
N LEU A 57 -9.48 -13.44 -26.63
CA LEU A 57 -10.29 -12.87 -27.72
C LEU A 57 -9.55 -11.82 -28.55
N GLN A 58 -8.56 -11.15 -27.95
CA GLN A 58 -7.76 -10.15 -28.65
C GLN A 58 -6.65 -10.79 -29.49
N ASP A 59 -6.41 -10.23 -30.68
CA ASP A 59 -5.18 -10.49 -31.41
C ASP A 59 -3.96 -9.97 -30.61
N PRO A 60 -2.79 -10.61 -30.69
CA PRO A 60 -1.60 -10.15 -29.98
C PRO A 60 -1.21 -8.69 -30.24
N HIS A 61 -1.40 -8.18 -31.45
CA HIS A 61 -1.11 -6.78 -31.78
C HIS A 61 -2.14 -5.85 -31.15
N GLU A 62 -3.42 -6.21 -31.14
CA GLU A 62 -4.47 -5.44 -30.46
C GLU A 62 -4.19 -5.38 -28.94
N TYR A 63 -3.84 -6.52 -28.33
CA TYR A 63 -3.48 -6.56 -26.92
C TYR A 63 -2.31 -5.64 -26.58
N LEU A 64 -1.23 -5.70 -27.37
CA LEU A 64 -0.06 -4.84 -27.17
C LEU A 64 -0.39 -3.36 -27.40
N HIS A 65 -1.18 -3.04 -28.43
CA HIS A 65 -1.63 -1.68 -28.69
C HIS A 65 -2.43 -1.12 -27.53
N ASP A 66 -3.42 -1.85 -27.01
CA ASP A 66 -4.21 -1.45 -25.84
C ASP A 66 -3.33 -1.23 -24.61
N TYR A 67 -2.40 -2.17 -24.36
CA TYR A 67 -1.52 -2.14 -23.21
C TYR A 67 -0.64 -0.88 -23.17
N VAL A 68 -0.01 -0.53 -24.27
CA VAL A 68 0.87 0.67 -24.32
C VAL A 68 0.06 1.96 -24.42
N SER A 69 -1.14 1.93 -25.02
CA SER A 69 -2.00 3.10 -25.18
C SER A 69 -2.63 3.56 -23.86
N SER A 70 -2.71 2.69 -22.84
CA SER A 70 -3.16 3.05 -21.49
C SER A 70 -2.34 4.18 -20.84
N ASN A 71 -1.14 4.44 -21.35
CA ASN A 71 -0.35 5.60 -20.96
C ASN A 71 -1.08 6.94 -21.23
N TRP A 72 -1.88 7.01 -22.27
CA TRP A 72 -2.67 8.21 -22.62
C TRP A 72 -3.85 8.40 -21.67
N ASP A 73 -4.47 7.30 -21.23
CA ASP A 73 -5.56 7.30 -20.22
C ASP A 73 -5.03 7.86 -18.91
N HIS A 74 -3.85 7.42 -18.47
CA HIS A 74 -3.18 7.95 -17.28
C HIS A 74 -2.90 9.44 -17.39
N GLY A 75 -2.46 9.93 -18.56
CA GLY A 75 -2.22 11.35 -18.82
C GLY A 75 -3.50 12.16 -18.74
N ALA A 76 -4.57 11.69 -19.38
CA ALA A 76 -5.88 12.33 -19.37
C ALA A 76 -6.46 12.42 -17.95
N LEU A 77 -6.42 11.33 -17.19
CA LEU A 77 -6.89 11.31 -15.80
C LEU A 77 -6.09 12.28 -14.92
N TYR A 78 -4.77 12.33 -15.10
CA TYR A 78 -3.95 13.26 -14.33
C TYR A 78 -4.30 14.74 -14.63
N VAL A 79 -4.60 15.09 -15.89
CA VAL A 79 -5.07 16.45 -16.24
C VAL A 79 -6.39 16.75 -15.54
N ALA A 80 -7.37 15.84 -15.57
CA ALA A 80 -8.66 16.04 -14.92
C ALA A 80 -8.53 16.23 -13.39
N LEU A 81 -7.65 15.46 -12.74
CA LEU A 81 -7.35 15.60 -11.31
C LEU A 81 -6.68 16.95 -10.98
N GLN A 82 -5.68 17.38 -11.77
CA GLN A 82 -4.98 18.63 -11.53
C GLN A 82 -5.85 19.86 -11.79
N ALA A 83 -6.78 19.74 -12.71
CA ALA A 83 -7.74 20.79 -13.06
C ALA A 83 -9.00 20.79 -12.16
N ASN A 84 -9.10 19.88 -11.18
CA ASN A 84 -10.26 19.69 -10.30
C ASN A 84 -11.59 19.51 -11.07
N ILE A 85 -11.54 18.82 -12.22
CA ILE A 85 -12.73 18.64 -13.08
C ILE A 85 -13.84 17.91 -12.32
N PHE A 86 -13.52 16.84 -11.61
CA PHE A 86 -14.51 16.05 -10.87
C PHE A 86 -15.18 16.84 -9.75
N GLU A 87 -14.43 17.70 -9.05
CA GLU A 87 -14.98 18.59 -8.03
C GLU A 87 -15.94 19.60 -8.63
N VAL A 88 -15.60 20.18 -9.78
CA VAL A 88 -16.50 21.13 -10.48
C VAL A 88 -17.79 20.45 -10.90
N VAL A 89 -17.71 19.22 -11.44
CA VAL A 89 -18.91 18.46 -11.81
C VAL A 89 -19.74 18.10 -10.57
N ALA A 90 -19.10 17.73 -9.45
CA ALA A 90 -19.79 17.44 -8.19
C ALA A 90 -20.52 18.65 -7.62
N GLU A 91 -19.90 19.84 -7.68
CA GLU A 91 -20.50 21.10 -7.21
C GLU A 91 -21.75 21.49 -8.02
N GLU A 92 -21.74 21.25 -9.32
CA GLU A 92 -22.82 21.63 -10.24
C GLU A 92 -23.87 20.52 -10.45
N GLY A 93 -23.59 19.28 -9.97
CA GLY A 93 -24.36 18.06 -10.27
C GLY A 93 -24.09 17.53 -11.68
N SER A 94 -23.97 18.42 -12.66
CA SER A 94 -23.48 18.16 -14.01
C SER A 94 -22.91 19.47 -14.58
N ALA A 95 -21.97 19.40 -15.54
CA ALA A 95 -21.34 20.61 -16.05
C ALA A 95 -21.11 20.54 -17.55
N HIS A 96 -21.51 21.63 -18.24
CA HIS A 96 -21.21 21.80 -19.66
C HIS A 96 -19.72 22.10 -19.89
N ILE A 97 -19.17 21.66 -21.02
CA ILE A 97 -17.75 21.82 -21.36
C ILE A 97 -17.25 23.27 -21.24
N THR A 98 -18.07 24.26 -21.56
CA THR A 98 -17.69 25.67 -21.43
C THR A 98 -17.51 26.10 -19.96
N THR A 99 -18.30 25.58 -19.04
CA THR A 99 -18.12 25.79 -17.60
C THR A 99 -16.84 25.14 -17.12
N LEU A 100 -16.59 23.89 -17.49
CA LEU A 100 -15.38 23.16 -17.14
C LEU A 100 -14.13 23.84 -17.69
N SER A 101 -14.16 24.28 -18.96
CA SER A 101 -13.08 25.03 -19.60
C SER A 101 -12.76 26.33 -18.85
N ARG A 102 -13.77 27.11 -18.51
CA ARG A 102 -13.59 28.36 -17.76
C ARG A 102 -13.03 28.12 -16.36
N ARG A 103 -13.52 27.13 -15.64
CA ARG A 103 -13.09 26.79 -14.26
C ARG A 103 -11.68 26.23 -14.22
N SER A 104 -11.29 25.44 -15.22
CA SER A 104 -9.97 24.79 -15.31
C SER A 104 -8.91 25.63 -16.02
N ASN A 105 -9.30 26.67 -16.74
CA ASN A 105 -8.45 27.44 -17.65
C ASN A 105 -7.81 26.57 -18.76
N ILE A 106 -8.47 25.49 -19.18
CA ILE A 106 -8.09 24.63 -20.30
C ILE A 106 -9.02 24.93 -21.49
N PRO A 107 -8.48 25.15 -22.72
CA PRO A 107 -9.34 25.36 -23.89
C PRO A 107 -10.36 24.25 -24.08
N ALA A 108 -11.62 24.63 -24.38
CA ALA A 108 -12.75 23.69 -24.42
C ALA A 108 -12.55 22.54 -25.41
N ASP A 109 -11.98 22.82 -26.59
CA ASP A 109 -11.68 21.81 -27.62
C ASP A 109 -10.68 20.74 -27.14
N LYS A 110 -9.71 21.14 -26.33
CA LYS A 110 -8.71 20.20 -25.73
C LYS A 110 -9.33 19.43 -24.57
N LEU A 111 -10.04 20.12 -23.69
CA LEU A 111 -10.67 19.50 -22.53
C LEU A 111 -11.74 18.48 -22.96
N LEU A 112 -12.52 18.81 -24.00
CA LEU A 112 -13.53 17.90 -24.56
C LEU A 112 -12.92 16.56 -25.02
N ARG A 113 -11.78 16.61 -25.71
CA ARG A 113 -11.07 15.38 -26.14
C ARG A 113 -10.58 14.55 -24.97
N ILE A 114 -10.10 15.20 -23.91
CA ILE A 114 -9.66 14.52 -22.67
C ILE A 114 -10.87 13.86 -21.99
N LEU A 115 -11.97 14.57 -21.83
CA LEU A 115 -13.15 14.04 -21.15
C LEU A 115 -13.84 12.93 -21.93
N ARG A 116 -13.85 12.99 -23.26
CA ARG A 116 -14.34 11.87 -24.11
C ARG A 116 -13.50 10.62 -23.96
N LEU A 117 -12.17 10.73 -23.85
CA LEU A 117 -11.32 9.57 -23.54
C LEU A 117 -11.64 9.02 -22.13
N LEU A 118 -11.81 9.88 -21.14
CA LEU A 118 -12.19 9.49 -19.80
C LEU A 118 -13.60 8.91 -19.70
N SER A 119 -14.53 9.33 -20.58
CA SER A 119 -15.85 8.72 -20.69
C SER A 119 -15.78 7.26 -21.16
N CYS A 120 -14.90 6.95 -22.11
CA CYS A 120 -14.64 5.56 -22.53
C CYS A 120 -14.10 4.69 -21.39
N GLN A 121 -13.48 5.28 -20.36
CA GLN A 121 -12.94 4.62 -19.17
C GLN A 121 -13.88 4.72 -17.95
N SER A 122 -15.11 5.16 -18.14
CA SER A 122 -16.13 5.33 -17.10
C SER A 122 -15.74 6.27 -15.96
N PHE A 123 -14.86 7.25 -16.20
CA PHE A 123 -14.58 8.30 -15.22
C PHE A 123 -15.59 9.44 -15.26
N VAL A 124 -16.21 9.68 -16.39
CA VAL A 124 -17.32 10.63 -16.56
C VAL A 124 -18.32 10.06 -17.54
N GLU A 125 -19.57 10.50 -17.46
CA GLU A 125 -20.60 10.23 -18.45
C GLU A 125 -20.87 11.50 -19.26
N GLU A 126 -20.75 11.44 -20.59
CA GLU A 126 -21.14 12.54 -21.49
C GLU A 126 -22.61 12.40 -21.86
N GLN A 127 -23.40 13.41 -21.55
CA GLN A 127 -24.79 13.54 -21.98
C GLN A 127 -24.90 14.43 -23.22
N ASP A 128 -26.07 14.46 -23.86
CA ASP A 128 -26.33 15.31 -25.01
C ASP A 128 -25.94 16.78 -24.74
N GLY A 129 -25.29 17.41 -25.74
CA GLY A 129 -24.88 18.80 -25.65
C GLY A 129 -23.59 19.04 -24.85
N GLU A 130 -22.68 18.05 -24.79
CA GLU A 130 -21.37 18.18 -24.14
C GLU A 130 -21.45 18.47 -22.63
N ILE A 131 -22.44 17.87 -21.96
CA ILE A 131 -22.64 17.94 -20.51
C ILE A 131 -22.04 16.70 -19.88
N PHE A 132 -21.24 16.87 -18.82
CA PHE A 132 -20.54 15.79 -18.13
C PHE A 132 -21.09 15.60 -16.73
N CYS A 133 -21.32 14.33 -16.37
CA CYS A 133 -21.72 13.88 -15.04
C CYS A 133 -20.62 12.98 -14.43
N LEU A 134 -20.60 12.90 -13.08
CA LEU A 134 -19.77 11.91 -12.40
C LEU A 134 -20.34 10.50 -12.58
N THR A 135 -19.45 9.52 -12.42
CA THR A 135 -19.78 8.12 -12.23
C THR A 135 -19.34 7.68 -10.83
N ASP A 136 -19.73 6.49 -10.38
CA ASP A 136 -19.29 5.92 -9.10
C ASP A 136 -17.75 5.93 -8.97
N VAL A 137 -17.01 5.76 -10.08
CA VAL A 137 -15.55 5.77 -10.10
C VAL A 137 -14.99 7.15 -9.78
N SER A 138 -15.55 8.21 -10.37
CA SER A 138 -15.08 9.58 -10.13
C SER A 138 -15.64 10.16 -8.84
N GLU A 139 -16.83 9.77 -8.39
CA GLU A 139 -17.34 10.13 -7.06
C GLU A 139 -16.41 9.68 -5.95
N CYS A 140 -15.84 8.46 -6.06
CA CYS A 140 -14.84 7.98 -5.12
C CYS A 140 -13.64 8.95 -4.99
N LEU A 141 -13.19 9.57 -6.09
CA LEU A 141 -12.08 10.53 -6.10
C LEU A 141 -12.46 11.89 -5.49
N VAL A 142 -13.74 12.26 -5.49
CA VAL A 142 -14.25 13.48 -4.87
C VAL A 142 -14.42 13.30 -3.36
N VAL A 143 -14.98 12.17 -2.96
CA VAL A 143 -15.29 11.86 -1.54
C VAL A 143 -14.04 11.50 -0.76
N ASP A 144 -13.21 10.62 -1.30
CA ASP A 144 -11.96 10.17 -0.66
C ASP A 144 -10.75 10.97 -1.16
N LYS A 145 -10.48 12.07 -0.52
CA LYS A 145 -9.35 12.95 -0.85
C LYS A 145 -7.99 12.31 -0.62
N ASP A 146 -7.89 11.39 0.34
CA ASP A 146 -6.65 10.68 0.64
C ASP A 146 -6.36 9.63 -0.44
N PHE A 147 -7.38 8.90 -0.91
CA PHE A 147 -7.25 8.01 -2.05
C PHE A 147 -6.98 8.77 -3.36
N LYS A 148 -7.66 9.90 -3.61
CA LYS A 148 -7.34 10.81 -4.74
C LYS A 148 -5.87 11.22 -4.74
N ALA A 149 -5.32 11.55 -3.58
CA ALA A 149 -3.91 11.91 -3.45
C ALA A 149 -2.98 10.75 -3.85
N TRP A 150 -3.35 9.49 -3.50
CA TRP A 150 -2.61 8.31 -3.94
C TRP A 150 -2.70 8.11 -5.45
N VAL A 151 -3.87 8.23 -6.04
CA VAL A 151 -4.04 8.15 -7.51
C VAL A 151 -3.17 9.19 -8.22
N ALA A 152 -3.20 10.45 -7.74
CA ALA A 152 -2.38 11.52 -8.33
C ALA A 152 -0.86 11.26 -8.17
N PHE A 153 -0.43 10.68 -7.05
CA PHE A 153 0.96 10.27 -6.82
C PHE A 153 1.38 9.17 -7.82
N GLN A 154 0.54 8.16 -8.02
CA GLN A 154 0.79 7.09 -8.99
C GLN A 154 0.84 7.59 -10.44
N LEU A 155 -0.07 8.50 -10.80
CA LEU A 155 -0.15 9.02 -12.18
C LEU A 155 0.98 9.97 -12.55
N PHE A 156 1.73 10.50 -11.60
CA PHE A 156 2.81 11.43 -11.90
C PHE A 156 4.16 10.98 -11.36
N GLU A 157 4.39 11.03 -10.04
CA GLU A 157 5.72 10.76 -9.49
C GLU A 157 6.22 9.35 -9.81
N THR A 158 5.38 8.34 -9.58
CA THR A 158 5.80 6.95 -9.84
C THR A 158 5.86 6.64 -11.33
N ARG A 159 4.91 7.16 -12.13
CA ARG A 159 4.88 6.93 -13.58
C ARG A 159 6.10 7.54 -14.27
N VAL A 160 6.49 8.76 -13.91
CA VAL A 160 7.70 9.41 -14.45
C VAL A 160 8.95 8.62 -14.02
N ALA A 161 9.04 8.22 -12.76
CA ALA A 161 10.15 7.40 -12.28
C ALA A 161 10.24 6.05 -13.00
N SER A 162 9.11 5.40 -13.27
CA SER A 162 9.09 4.09 -13.95
C SER A 162 9.64 4.14 -15.38
N ALA A 163 9.55 5.29 -16.06
CA ALA A 163 10.15 5.48 -17.38
C ALA A 163 11.68 5.40 -17.37
N HIS A 164 12.31 5.63 -16.22
CA HIS A 164 13.77 5.56 -16.03
C HIS A 164 14.25 4.21 -15.49
N LEU A 165 13.35 3.24 -15.27
CA LEU A 165 13.72 1.96 -14.67
C LEU A 165 14.73 1.18 -15.52
N SER A 166 14.52 1.12 -16.84
CA SER A 166 15.43 0.42 -17.76
C SER A 166 16.86 0.95 -17.67
N ASP A 167 17.01 2.27 -17.73
CA ASP A 167 18.33 2.93 -17.68
C ASP A 167 18.98 2.75 -16.29
N THR A 168 18.16 2.80 -15.23
CA THR A 168 18.65 2.57 -13.87
C THR A 168 19.21 1.15 -13.72
N LEU A 169 18.48 0.15 -14.19
CA LEU A 169 18.93 -1.24 -14.09
C LEU A 169 20.18 -1.53 -14.93
N ALA A 170 20.37 -0.84 -16.06
CA ALA A 170 21.57 -0.98 -16.87
C ALA A 170 22.82 -0.42 -16.17
N GLU A 171 22.67 0.56 -15.28
CA GLU A 171 23.78 1.18 -14.53
C GLU A 171 24.13 0.45 -13.22
N ILE A 172 23.28 -0.50 -12.76
CA ILE A 172 23.48 -1.27 -11.53
C ILE A 172 23.81 -2.73 -11.88
N PRO A 173 25.04 -3.07 -12.26
CA PRO A 173 25.36 -4.42 -12.74
C PRO A 173 25.39 -5.49 -11.63
N ASN A 174 25.48 -5.12 -10.35
CA ASN A 174 25.78 -6.05 -9.25
C ASN A 174 24.86 -5.94 -8.03
N GLY A 175 23.60 -5.54 -8.18
CA GLY A 175 22.62 -5.65 -7.09
C GLY A 175 22.14 -4.32 -6.49
N TYR A 176 21.53 -4.41 -5.33
CA TYR A 176 20.94 -3.27 -4.63
C TYR A 176 22.04 -2.39 -4.03
N GLN A 177 22.16 -1.16 -4.51
CA GLN A 177 22.98 -0.13 -3.90
C GLN A 177 22.08 1.00 -3.41
N ASP A 178 22.27 1.43 -2.17
CA ASP A 178 21.55 2.57 -1.62
C ASP A 178 21.81 3.82 -2.47
N GLY A 179 20.76 4.61 -2.69
CA GLY A 179 20.86 5.84 -3.44
C GLY A 179 20.85 5.70 -4.97
N GLN A 180 20.46 4.56 -5.53
CA GLN A 180 20.35 4.33 -6.98
C GLN A 180 18.96 3.89 -7.38
N SER A 181 17.95 4.70 -7.09
CA SER A 181 16.58 4.43 -7.52
C SER A 181 16.26 5.09 -8.87
N ALA A 182 15.30 4.52 -9.61
CA ALA A 182 14.76 5.16 -10.81
C ALA A 182 14.08 6.49 -10.47
N PHE A 183 13.54 6.62 -9.26
CA PHE A 183 13.04 7.89 -8.77
C PHE A 183 14.13 8.96 -8.70
N ARG A 184 15.29 8.63 -8.11
CA ARG A 184 16.43 9.56 -8.08
C ARG A 184 16.88 9.96 -9.48
N LYS A 185 16.94 9.01 -10.40
CA LYS A 185 17.29 9.30 -11.80
C LYS A 185 16.31 10.25 -12.47
N ALA A 186 15.01 10.09 -12.22
CA ALA A 186 13.96 10.94 -12.76
C ALA A 186 13.93 12.34 -12.13
N TRP A 187 14.17 12.44 -10.82
CA TRP A 187 13.86 13.63 -10.04
C TRP A 187 15.08 14.31 -9.40
N GLY A 188 16.25 13.72 -9.48
CA GLY A 188 17.53 14.27 -9.01
C GLY A 188 17.83 14.07 -7.52
N ALA A 189 16.90 13.46 -6.75
CA ALA A 189 17.09 13.15 -5.33
C ALA A 189 16.27 11.92 -4.97
N GLU A 190 16.61 11.25 -3.86
CA GLU A 190 15.80 10.16 -3.31
C GLU A 190 14.41 10.66 -2.90
N MET A 191 13.42 9.76 -2.93
CA MET A 191 12.00 10.13 -2.82
C MET A 191 11.70 10.94 -1.57
N TYR A 192 12.20 10.56 -0.41
CA TYR A 192 11.94 11.29 0.83
C TYR A 192 12.64 12.64 0.87
N GLU A 193 13.89 12.73 0.40
CA GLU A 193 14.63 13.98 0.26
C GLU A 193 13.94 14.94 -0.71
N TRP A 194 13.50 14.42 -1.86
CA TRP A 194 12.77 15.19 -2.86
C TRP A 194 11.47 15.79 -2.31
N HIS A 195 10.72 15.01 -1.52
CA HIS A 195 9.51 15.48 -0.86
C HIS A 195 9.82 16.51 0.25
N ALA A 196 10.89 16.32 1.04
CA ALA A 196 11.28 17.26 2.09
C ALA A 196 11.52 18.67 1.52
N GLN A 197 12.06 18.77 0.32
CA GLN A 197 12.30 20.03 -0.40
C GLN A 197 11.03 20.64 -1.04
N ARG A 198 9.87 19.94 -1.02
CA ARG A 198 8.65 20.33 -1.72
C ARG A 198 7.40 20.15 -0.84
N PRO A 199 7.09 21.12 0.04
CA PRO A 199 6.06 20.97 1.09
C PRO A 199 4.69 20.54 0.57
N THR A 200 4.23 21.07 -0.58
CA THR A 200 2.94 20.69 -1.20
C THR A 200 2.92 19.25 -1.69
N LYS A 201 4.03 18.78 -2.28
CA LYS A 201 4.17 17.39 -2.72
C LYS A 201 4.28 16.45 -1.53
N ALA A 202 5.02 16.84 -0.49
CA ALA A 202 5.09 16.11 0.77
C ALA A 202 3.72 15.97 1.44
N ALA A 203 2.90 17.04 1.46
CA ALA A 203 1.55 17.01 2.00
C ALA A 203 0.67 16.00 1.22
N ARG A 204 0.70 16.06 -0.11
CA ARG A 204 -0.02 15.10 -0.97
C ARG A 204 0.47 13.66 -0.76
N PHE A 205 1.78 13.44 -0.66
CA PHE A 205 2.34 12.11 -0.39
C PHE A 205 1.86 11.56 0.96
N ARG A 206 1.77 12.39 2.00
CA ARG A 206 1.21 11.97 3.29
C ARG A 206 -0.26 11.55 3.17
N GLN A 207 -1.07 12.34 2.46
CA GLN A 207 -2.46 11.97 2.19
C GLN A 207 -2.55 10.66 1.41
N ALA A 208 -1.73 10.49 0.37
CA ALA A 208 -1.64 9.26 -0.40
C ALA A 208 -1.34 8.03 0.48
N MET A 209 -0.40 8.14 1.41
CA MET A 209 -0.06 7.05 2.33
C MET A 209 -1.19 6.73 3.33
N ARG A 210 -1.96 7.73 3.76
CA ARG A 210 -3.18 7.49 4.56
C ARG A 210 -4.23 6.73 3.76
N GLY A 211 -4.50 7.16 2.54
CA GLY A 211 -5.48 6.51 1.66
C GLY A 211 -5.14 5.03 1.45
N VAL A 212 -3.89 4.71 1.13
CA VAL A 212 -3.44 3.31 0.98
C VAL A 212 -3.59 2.52 2.28
N ALA A 213 -3.20 3.09 3.42
CA ALA A 213 -3.27 2.40 4.70
C ALA A 213 -4.72 2.07 5.11
N GLN A 214 -5.67 2.93 4.78
CA GLN A 214 -7.08 2.74 5.13
C GLN A 214 -7.80 1.76 4.20
N THR A 215 -7.44 1.73 2.92
CA THR A 215 -8.20 0.99 1.90
C THR A 215 -7.57 -0.35 1.50
N MET A 216 -6.27 -0.51 1.66
CA MET A 216 -5.53 -1.63 1.04
C MET A 216 -4.62 -2.40 2.00
N ASP A 217 -4.39 -1.93 3.23
CA ASP A 217 -3.38 -2.52 4.11
C ASP A 217 -4.00 -3.27 5.30
N PRO A 218 -3.97 -4.62 5.32
CA PRO A 218 -4.50 -5.42 6.42
C PRO A 218 -3.58 -5.48 7.66
N ALA A 219 -2.48 -4.71 7.68
CA ALA A 219 -1.49 -4.77 8.75
C ALA A 219 -2.09 -4.43 10.12
N ASP A 220 -3.00 -3.46 10.17
CA ASP A 220 -3.64 -3.06 11.42
C ASP A 220 -4.54 -4.17 11.97
N GLU A 221 -5.23 -4.92 11.11
CA GLU A 221 -6.03 -6.08 11.51
C GLU A 221 -5.18 -7.22 12.06
N LEU A 222 -4.04 -7.52 11.43
CA LEU A 222 -3.08 -8.51 11.94
C LEU A 222 -2.59 -8.16 13.34
N LEU A 223 -2.19 -6.91 13.56
CA LEU A 223 -1.76 -6.43 14.86
C LEU A 223 -2.89 -6.47 15.90
N LEU A 224 -4.08 -5.96 15.56
CA LEU A 224 -5.24 -6.00 16.45
C LEU A 224 -5.60 -7.42 16.87
N ASN A 225 -5.60 -8.37 15.92
CA ASN A 225 -5.93 -9.76 16.21
C ASN A 225 -4.85 -10.41 17.09
N TRP A 226 -3.58 -10.13 16.84
CA TRP A 226 -2.50 -10.61 17.68
C TRP A 226 -2.67 -10.11 19.13
N PHE A 227 -2.89 -8.82 19.35
CA PHE A 227 -3.08 -8.25 20.69
C PHE A 227 -4.34 -8.80 21.39
N ARG A 228 -5.45 -9.01 20.68
CA ARG A 228 -6.66 -9.64 21.24
C ARG A 228 -6.39 -11.05 21.76
N LEU A 229 -5.56 -11.82 21.09
CA LEU A 229 -5.21 -13.20 21.48
C LEU A 229 -4.32 -13.25 22.72
N GLN A 230 -3.52 -12.22 23.02
CA GLN A 230 -2.63 -12.20 24.18
C GLN A 230 -3.37 -12.19 25.52
N LYS A 231 -4.68 -11.86 25.55
CA LYS A 231 -5.53 -11.79 26.77
C LYS A 231 -4.86 -10.98 27.89
N VAL A 232 -4.12 -9.93 27.54
CA VAL A 232 -3.42 -9.10 28.51
C VAL A 232 -4.46 -8.34 29.33
N GLN A 233 -4.64 -8.76 30.61
CA GLN A 233 -5.50 -8.06 31.57
C GLN A 233 -4.75 -6.93 32.29
N GLU A 234 -3.43 -6.98 32.25
CA GLU A 234 -2.51 -6.02 32.89
C GLU A 234 -2.08 -4.93 31.91
N ARG A 235 -1.07 -4.18 32.30
CA ARG A 235 -0.49 -3.12 31.48
C ARG A 235 0.13 -3.67 30.18
N LEU A 236 -0.20 -3.02 29.07
CA LEU A 236 0.36 -3.28 27.76
C LEU A 236 1.15 -2.06 27.29
N ASP A 237 2.45 -2.21 27.11
CA ASP A 237 3.31 -1.17 26.56
C ASP A 237 3.71 -1.52 25.11
N VAL A 238 3.44 -0.61 24.20
CA VAL A 238 3.80 -0.73 22.80
C VAL A 238 4.88 0.30 22.46
N VAL A 239 5.91 -0.14 21.78
CA VAL A 239 6.96 0.75 21.25
C VAL A 239 6.99 0.60 19.73
N GLU A 240 6.44 1.56 19.02
CA GLU A 240 6.42 1.57 17.55
C GLU A 240 7.71 2.20 17.02
N ILE A 241 8.42 1.48 16.15
CA ILE A 241 9.68 1.92 15.55
C ILE A 241 9.42 2.35 14.10
N GLY A 242 9.85 3.57 13.76
CA GLY A 242 9.69 4.12 12.41
C GLY A 242 8.24 4.43 12.03
N GLY A 243 7.34 4.52 13.00
CA GLY A 243 5.88 4.65 12.81
C GLY A 243 5.40 5.97 12.24
N ARG A 244 6.28 6.86 11.84
CA ARG A 244 6.02 8.19 11.26
C ARG A 244 5.00 9.02 12.04
N TYR A 245 3.70 8.85 11.74
CA TYR A 245 2.59 9.55 12.40
C TYR A 245 1.91 8.70 13.48
N GLY A 246 2.45 7.52 13.81
CA GLY A 246 1.94 6.64 14.85
C GLY A 246 0.58 6.01 14.55
N TYR A 247 0.23 5.82 13.28
CA TYR A 247 -1.10 5.31 12.93
C TYR A 247 -1.40 3.95 13.57
N ALA A 248 -0.43 3.03 13.62
CA ALA A 248 -0.62 1.74 14.26
C ALA A 248 -0.83 1.89 15.76
N SER A 249 0.04 2.64 16.44
CA SER A 249 -0.08 2.92 17.89
C SER A 249 -1.38 3.64 18.25
N ILE A 250 -1.81 4.61 17.43
CA ILE A 250 -3.08 5.32 17.62
C ILE A 250 -4.26 4.36 17.43
N GLY A 251 -4.23 3.50 16.42
CA GLY A 251 -5.25 2.47 16.18
C GLY A 251 -5.37 1.48 17.34
N LEU A 252 -4.22 0.97 17.78
CA LEU A 252 -4.13 0.06 18.94
C LEU A 252 -4.61 0.74 20.24
N ALA A 253 -4.17 1.98 20.52
CA ALA A 253 -4.57 2.71 21.72
C ALA A 253 -6.08 3.02 21.78
N LYS A 254 -6.75 3.15 20.61
CA LYS A 254 -8.21 3.26 20.54
C LYS A 254 -8.90 1.94 20.88
N ALA A 255 -8.32 0.81 20.42
CA ALA A 255 -8.89 -0.52 20.63
C ALA A 255 -8.63 -1.08 22.03
N PHE A 256 -7.51 -0.70 22.67
CA PHE A 256 -7.07 -1.23 23.97
C PHE A 256 -6.90 -0.09 25.00
N PRO A 257 -7.89 0.13 25.89
CA PRO A 257 -7.87 1.23 26.86
C PRO A 257 -6.69 1.20 27.84
N ASN A 258 -6.18 0.01 28.19
CA ASN A 258 -5.07 -0.19 29.14
C ASN A 258 -3.68 -0.15 28.48
N MET A 259 -3.62 0.21 27.17
CA MET A 259 -2.37 0.29 26.43
C MET A 259 -1.76 1.69 26.53
N SER A 260 -0.45 1.75 26.71
CA SER A 260 0.38 2.92 26.43
C SER A 260 1.29 2.67 25.24
N ALA A 261 1.58 3.70 24.47
CA ALA A 261 2.44 3.60 23.29
C ALA A 261 3.50 4.70 23.26
N LYS A 262 4.70 4.31 22.82
CA LYS A 262 5.80 5.21 22.49
C LYS A 262 6.13 5.03 21.01
N ILE A 263 6.15 6.12 20.25
CA ILE A 263 6.49 6.10 18.83
C ILE A 263 7.89 6.67 18.69
N ARG A 264 8.85 5.83 18.32
CA ARG A 264 10.26 6.18 18.19
C ARG A 264 10.66 6.36 16.74
N MET A 265 11.30 7.48 16.46
CA MET A 265 11.79 7.81 15.12
C MET A 265 12.98 8.76 15.17
N SER A 266 13.77 8.75 14.10
CA SER A 266 14.91 9.65 13.90
C SER A 266 14.53 10.99 13.26
N ASP A 267 13.39 11.10 12.59
CA ASP A 267 12.92 12.33 11.94
C ASP A 267 12.12 13.23 12.91
N ALA A 268 12.80 14.22 13.45
CA ALA A 268 12.20 15.19 14.39
C ALA A 268 11.07 16.02 13.76
N ALA A 269 11.11 16.30 12.45
CA ALA A 269 10.07 17.08 11.77
C ALA A 269 8.79 16.26 11.60
N LEU A 270 8.90 14.97 11.32
CA LEU A 270 7.76 14.05 11.31
C LEU A 270 7.19 13.84 12.70
N MET A 271 8.04 13.75 13.73
CA MET A 271 7.64 13.62 15.12
C MET A 271 6.75 14.79 15.56
N GLY A 272 7.17 16.03 15.39
CA GLY A 272 6.40 17.21 15.76
C GLY A 272 5.00 17.24 15.09
N ARG A 273 4.91 16.82 13.83
CA ARG A 273 3.61 16.73 13.13
C ARG A 273 2.74 15.59 13.65
N GLY A 274 3.35 14.44 14.01
CA GLY A 274 2.62 13.34 14.64
C GLY A 274 2.01 13.75 15.97
N GLU A 275 2.74 14.53 16.77
CA GLU A 275 2.26 15.11 18.04
C GLU A 275 1.09 16.09 17.82
N GLU A 276 1.17 16.95 16.80
CA GLU A 276 0.10 17.88 16.45
C GLU A 276 -1.20 17.15 16.04
N GLU A 277 -1.07 16.10 15.22
CA GLU A 277 -2.21 15.30 14.71
C GLU A 277 -2.76 14.31 15.77
N LEU A 278 -2.06 14.07 16.88
CA LEU A 278 -2.46 13.12 17.93
C LEU A 278 -3.79 13.53 18.58
N PRO A 279 -4.82 12.66 18.58
CA PRO A 279 -6.08 12.94 19.24
C PRO A 279 -5.90 13.29 20.74
N ILE A 280 -6.52 14.36 21.19
CA ILE A 280 -6.37 14.88 22.57
C ILE A 280 -6.61 13.78 23.62
N LYS A 281 -7.61 12.91 23.40
CA LYS A 281 -7.95 11.80 24.33
C LYS A 281 -6.85 10.74 24.47
N LEU A 282 -5.90 10.69 23.55
CA LEU A 282 -4.81 9.71 23.57
C LEU A 282 -3.47 10.29 24.07
N ARG A 283 -3.35 11.60 24.22
CA ARG A 283 -2.09 12.27 24.61
C ARG A 283 -1.52 11.83 25.96
N SER A 284 -2.36 11.31 26.85
CA SER A 284 -1.88 10.75 28.14
C SER A 284 -1.30 9.34 28.03
N ARG A 285 -1.52 8.66 26.88
CA ARG A 285 -1.14 7.25 26.69
C ARG A 285 -0.25 7.01 25.47
N VAL A 286 -0.20 7.96 24.54
CA VAL A 286 0.61 7.89 23.32
C VAL A 286 1.57 9.05 23.30
N THR A 287 2.86 8.76 23.17
CA THR A 287 3.94 9.74 23.14
C THR A 287 4.87 9.50 21.97
N PHE A 288 5.53 10.56 21.53
CA PHE A 288 6.58 10.47 20.52
C PHE A 288 7.94 10.66 21.17
N GLU A 289 8.94 9.88 20.75
CA GLU A 289 10.31 9.94 21.26
C GLU A 289 11.29 10.03 20.08
N HIS A 290 12.12 11.07 20.12
CA HIS A 290 13.18 11.23 19.11
C HIS A 290 14.35 10.29 19.42
N ARG A 291 14.93 9.72 18.36
CA ARG A 291 16.18 8.95 18.41
C ARG A 291 17.21 9.60 17.49
N ASN A 292 18.46 9.56 17.89
CA ASN A 292 19.55 10.09 17.06
C ASN A 292 19.85 9.16 15.86
N ASP A 293 19.78 7.84 16.07
CA ASP A 293 19.96 6.82 15.05
C ASP A 293 18.95 5.66 15.28
N ASP A 294 18.31 5.20 14.21
CA ASP A 294 17.40 4.06 14.25
C ASP A 294 18.14 2.74 14.58
N LEU A 295 19.45 2.68 14.32
CA LEU A 295 20.30 1.52 14.59
C LEU A 295 20.92 1.51 16.00
N ASP A 296 20.67 2.53 16.84
CA ASP A 296 21.06 2.49 18.23
C ASP A 296 20.34 1.35 18.98
N PRO A 297 20.98 0.68 19.97
CA PRO A 297 20.33 -0.33 20.80
C PRO A 297 19.04 0.19 21.42
N GLN A 298 17.98 -0.63 21.41
CA GLN A 298 16.71 -0.23 22.01
C GLN A 298 16.86 -0.03 23.53
N PRO A 299 16.41 1.09 24.09
CA PRO A 299 16.41 1.29 25.53
C PRO A 299 15.45 0.29 26.18
N LYS A 300 15.84 -0.18 27.38
CA LYS A 300 14.97 -1.04 28.19
C LYS A 300 13.74 -0.24 28.62
N GLU A 301 12.55 -0.81 28.39
CA GLU A 301 11.34 -0.27 29.01
C GLU A 301 11.28 -0.75 30.46
N ASP A 302 11.06 0.20 31.37
CA ASP A 302 10.88 -0.11 32.78
C ASP A 302 9.44 -0.58 33.03
N VAL A 303 9.22 -1.85 32.72
CA VAL A 303 7.94 -2.52 32.99
C VAL A 303 8.21 -3.66 33.94
N GLU A 304 7.80 -3.50 35.19
CA GLU A 304 7.94 -4.54 36.20
C GLU A 304 6.98 -5.69 35.97
N THR A 305 5.77 -5.39 35.43
CA THR A 305 4.73 -6.37 35.11
C THR A 305 4.06 -5.99 33.79
N GLY A 306 3.69 -6.99 32.99
CA GLY A 306 2.96 -6.78 31.74
C GLY A 306 3.76 -7.19 30.48
N LEU A 307 3.15 -6.93 29.32
CA LEU A 307 3.71 -7.23 28.00
C LEU A 307 4.31 -5.97 27.38
N VAL A 308 5.56 -6.07 26.92
CA VAL A 308 6.20 -5.04 26.10
C VAL A 308 6.29 -5.55 24.66
N ALA A 309 5.64 -4.86 23.72
CA ALA A 309 5.68 -5.19 22.32
C ALA A 309 6.34 -4.07 21.52
N TYR A 310 7.49 -4.38 20.91
CA TYR A 310 8.11 -3.54 19.90
C TYR A 310 7.44 -3.82 18.57
N VAL A 311 6.86 -2.81 17.94
CA VAL A 311 6.14 -2.92 16.68
C VAL A 311 6.91 -2.22 15.57
N ILE A 312 7.26 -2.96 14.53
CA ILE A 312 7.89 -2.47 13.31
C ILE A 312 6.90 -2.72 12.17
N ARG A 313 6.27 -1.65 11.68
CA ARG A 313 5.21 -1.76 10.69
C ARG A 313 5.57 -1.00 9.42
N ASN A 314 5.63 -1.71 8.29
CA ASN A 314 5.94 -1.12 6.99
C ASN A 314 7.27 -0.33 6.99
N VAL A 315 8.31 -0.88 7.59
CA VAL A 315 9.66 -0.28 7.64
C VAL A 315 10.61 -0.99 6.70
N PHE A 316 10.68 -2.32 6.76
CA PHE A 316 11.69 -3.09 6.04
C PHE A 316 11.47 -3.21 4.54
N TRP A 317 10.27 -2.93 4.06
CA TRP A 317 9.91 -3.07 2.65
C TRP A 317 10.68 -2.13 1.71
N ASN A 318 11.27 -1.05 2.23
CA ASN A 318 12.08 -0.08 1.50
C ASN A 318 13.52 0.04 2.04
N TRP A 319 13.95 -0.94 2.87
CA TRP A 319 15.30 -1.01 3.41
C TRP A 319 16.11 -2.15 2.79
N SER A 320 17.43 -1.96 2.65
CA SER A 320 18.35 -3.04 2.31
C SER A 320 18.36 -4.14 3.39
N ASP A 321 18.86 -5.34 3.05
CA ASP A 321 18.97 -6.43 4.02
C ASP A 321 19.93 -6.06 5.15
N GLU A 322 21.01 -5.35 4.84
CA GLU A 322 21.99 -4.88 5.83
C GLU A 322 21.37 -3.96 6.87
N MET A 323 20.62 -2.94 6.43
CA MET A 323 19.91 -2.03 7.30
C MET A 323 18.85 -2.75 8.14
N ALA A 324 18.10 -3.65 7.54
CA ALA A 324 17.07 -4.43 8.22
C ALA A 324 17.66 -5.35 9.31
N ILE A 325 18.77 -6.04 9.00
CA ILE A 325 19.51 -6.86 9.97
C ILE A 325 20.07 -5.99 11.09
N GLY A 326 20.63 -4.83 10.76
CA GLY A 326 21.13 -3.85 11.74
C GLY A 326 20.06 -3.47 12.75
N LEU A 327 18.88 -3.06 12.29
CA LEU A 327 17.76 -2.72 13.16
C LEU A 327 17.31 -3.92 14.01
N LEU A 328 17.15 -5.10 13.43
CA LEU A 328 16.75 -6.29 14.19
C LEU A 328 17.73 -6.62 15.33
N ARG A 329 19.01 -6.46 15.11
CA ARG A 329 20.05 -6.66 16.14
C ARG A 329 19.91 -5.71 17.32
N THR A 330 19.38 -4.52 17.14
CA THR A 330 19.15 -3.55 18.22
C THR A 330 18.19 -4.06 19.29
N PHE A 331 17.35 -5.07 18.95
CA PHE A 331 16.38 -5.66 19.89
C PHE A 331 16.92 -6.85 20.68
N LEU A 332 18.02 -7.47 20.27
CA LEU A 332 18.56 -8.64 20.98
C LEU A 332 18.80 -8.37 22.48
N PRO A 333 19.39 -7.23 22.89
CA PRO A 333 19.63 -6.96 24.32
C PRO A 333 18.36 -6.83 25.17
N VAL A 334 17.25 -6.34 24.58
CA VAL A 334 15.98 -6.20 25.31
C VAL A 334 15.22 -7.52 25.37
N LEU A 335 15.33 -8.35 24.34
CA LEU A 335 14.79 -9.72 24.32
C LEU A 335 15.50 -10.63 25.33
N GLU A 336 16.83 -10.45 25.51
CA GLU A 336 17.63 -11.22 26.48
C GLU A 336 17.25 -10.90 27.93
N LYS A 337 16.82 -9.66 28.21
CA LYS A 337 16.54 -9.19 29.56
C LYS A 337 15.13 -9.54 30.05
N SER A 338 14.17 -9.76 29.18
CA SER A 338 12.79 -9.99 29.56
C SER A 338 12.06 -10.93 28.61
N ARG A 339 11.52 -12.03 29.16
CA ARG A 339 10.65 -12.96 28.43
C ARG A 339 9.27 -12.41 28.09
N SER A 340 8.83 -11.36 28.78
CA SER A 340 7.59 -10.65 28.46
C SER A 340 7.77 -9.62 27.34
N THR A 341 8.98 -9.52 26.75
CA THR A 341 9.25 -8.67 25.59
C THR A 341 9.09 -9.47 24.31
N VAL A 342 8.46 -8.86 23.30
CA VAL A 342 8.27 -9.39 21.95
C VAL A 342 8.59 -8.33 20.92
N VAL A 343 9.12 -8.74 19.77
CA VAL A 343 9.24 -7.88 18.59
C VAL A 343 8.26 -8.37 17.53
N LEU A 344 7.40 -7.48 17.08
CA LEU A 344 6.38 -7.71 16.07
C LEU A 344 6.77 -6.97 14.80
N VAL A 345 7.13 -7.73 13.76
CA VAL A 345 7.39 -7.16 12.44
C VAL A 345 6.17 -7.40 11.56
N CYS A 346 5.49 -6.34 11.16
CA CYS A 346 4.34 -6.39 10.27
C CYS A 346 4.70 -5.75 8.93
N ASP A 347 5.00 -6.57 7.92
CA ASP A 347 5.51 -6.05 6.65
C ASP A 347 5.04 -6.87 5.44
N GLY A 348 5.33 -6.38 4.23
CA GLY A 348 4.99 -7.01 2.98
C GLY A 348 5.76 -8.32 2.75
N VAL A 349 5.04 -9.32 2.25
CA VAL A 349 5.64 -10.60 1.83
C VAL A 349 5.37 -10.82 0.35
N SER A 350 6.43 -11.14 -0.39
CA SER A 350 6.29 -11.56 -1.78
C SER A 350 5.76 -13.01 -1.82
N PRO A 351 4.55 -13.23 -2.35
CA PRO A 351 3.99 -14.58 -2.41
C PRO A 351 4.79 -15.47 -3.38
N ALA A 352 4.74 -16.77 -3.16
CA ALA A 352 5.27 -17.74 -4.10
C ALA A 352 4.55 -17.60 -5.46
N ARG A 353 5.23 -17.96 -6.55
CA ARG A 353 4.64 -17.96 -7.89
C ARG A 353 3.42 -18.88 -7.92
N ASN A 354 2.34 -18.44 -8.54
CA ASN A 354 1.08 -19.19 -8.70
C ASN A 354 0.41 -19.58 -7.36
N SER A 355 0.69 -18.88 -6.27
CA SER A 355 0.01 -19.10 -4.99
C SER A 355 -1.33 -18.38 -4.89
N PHE A 356 -1.60 -17.47 -5.83
CA PHE A 356 -2.84 -16.71 -5.93
C PHE A 356 -3.38 -16.71 -7.36
N ASP A 357 -4.64 -16.31 -7.48
CA ASP A 357 -5.21 -16.02 -8.80
C ASP A 357 -4.34 -14.98 -9.54
N PRO A 358 -4.12 -15.12 -10.87
CA PRO A 358 -3.27 -14.21 -11.64
C PRO A 358 -3.62 -12.73 -11.50
N TYR A 359 -4.90 -12.40 -11.31
CA TYR A 359 -5.35 -11.02 -11.09
C TYR A 359 -4.77 -10.44 -9.80
N ILE A 360 -4.80 -11.21 -8.71
CA ILE A 360 -4.27 -10.82 -7.41
C ILE A 360 -2.74 -10.82 -7.43
N GLU A 361 -2.14 -11.88 -8.00
CA GLU A 361 -0.68 -11.96 -8.12
C GLU A 361 -0.10 -10.75 -8.88
N GLN A 362 -0.77 -10.29 -9.94
CA GLN A 362 -0.36 -9.10 -10.69
C GLN A 362 -0.28 -7.85 -9.79
N ALA A 363 -1.23 -7.66 -8.89
CA ALA A 363 -1.22 -6.52 -7.96
C ALA A 363 0.02 -6.56 -7.05
N PHE A 364 0.39 -7.73 -6.53
CA PHE A 364 1.60 -7.90 -5.71
C PHE A 364 2.88 -7.64 -6.51
N ARG A 365 2.98 -8.16 -7.74
CA ARG A 365 4.14 -7.94 -8.62
C ARG A 365 4.29 -6.46 -8.99
N ARG A 366 3.18 -5.76 -9.29
CA ARG A 366 3.19 -4.31 -9.55
C ARG A 366 3.70 -3.53 -8.34
N ARG A 367 3.32 -3.92 -7.13
CA ARG A 367 3.80 -3.29 -5.91
C ARG A 367 5.31 -3.51 -5.70
N ASP A 368 5.81 -4.71 -5.97
CA ASP A 368 7.24 -5.01 -5.89
C ASP A 368 8.05 -4.16 -6.87
N ILE A 369 7.60 -4.06 -8.12
CA ILE A 369 8.23 -3.16 -9.12
C ILE A 369 8.14 -1.69 -8.68
N THR A 370 7.06 -1.28 -8.01
CA THR A 370 6.96 0.07 -7.45
C THR A 370 8.07 0.30 -6.41
N MET A 371 8.34 -0.66 -5.53
CA MET A 371 9.42 -0.55 -4.54
C MET A 371 10.80 -0.48 -5.19
N MET A 372 11.04 -1.31 -6.21
CA MET A 372 12.27 -1.23 -7.02
C MET A 372 12.42 0.15 -7.65
N THR A 373 11.37 0.68 -8.27
CA THR A 373 11.38 1.98 -8.94
C THR A 373 11.64 3.14 -7.98
N MET A 374 10.98 3.13 -6.84
CA MET A 374 10.98 4.26 -5.91
C MET A 374 12.17 4.27 -4.96
N HIS A 375 12.68 3.10 -4.58
CA HIS A 375 13.66 2.94 -3.48
C HIS A 375 14.81 2.01 -3.83
N ASN A 376 14.83 1.41 -5.02
CA ASN A 376 15.73 0.29 -5.34
C ASN A 376 15.61 -0.86 -4.31
N ALA A 377 14.41 -1.08 -3.79
CA ALA A 377 14.10 -2.08 -2.78
C ALA A 377 13.24 -3.20 -3.38
N ARG A 378 12.99 -4.25 -2.58
CA ARG A 378 12.22 -5.43 -3.00
C ARG A 378 11.28 -5.91 -1.90
N GLN A 379 10.22 -6.59 -2.29
CA GLN A 379 9.42 -7.36 -1.35
C GLN A 379 10.08 -8.72 -1.13
N ARG A 380 10.31 -9.07 0.14
CA ARG A 380 10.96 -10.32 0.51
C ARG A 380 9.98 -11.49 0.49
N SER A 381 10.41 -12.61 -0.07
CA SER A 381 9.73 -13.90 0.04
C SER A 381 9.78 -14.42 1.49
N PRO A 382 8.94 -15.41 1.87
CA PRO A 382 9.03 -16.04 3.19
C PRO A 382 10.44 -16.60 3.51
N ALA A 383 11.12 -17.17 2.52
CA ALA A 383 12.47 -17.69 2.69
C ALA A 383 13.51 -16.60 2.93
N GLU A 384 13.39 -15.46 2.23
CA GLU A 384 14.27 -14.30 2.43
C GLU A 384 14.04 -13.65 3.79
N TRP A 385 12.79 -13.55 4.26
CA TRP A 385 12.48 -13.12 5.61
C TRP A 385 13.12 -14.03 6.66
N GLN A 386 13.01 -15.35 6.48
CA GLN A 386 13.65 -16.33 7.39
C GLN A 386 15.18 -16.17 7.40
N SER A 387 15.80 -15.98 6.24
CA SER A 387 17.23 -15.73 6.11
C SER A 387 17.65 -14.45 6.82
N LEU A 388 16.88 -13.39 6.70
CA LEU A 388 17.11 -12.10 7.35
C LEU A 388 17.03 -12.22 8.87
N PHE A 389 16.03 -12.91 9.41
CA PHE A 389 15.93 -13.15 10.86
C PHE A 389 17.06 -14.01 11.39
N THR A 390 17.45 -15.04 10.64
CA THR A 390 18.60 -15.90 11.00
C THR A 390 19.90 -15.11 11.01
N ALA A 391 20.11 -14.22 10.05
CA ALA A 391 21.29 -13.35 10.00
C ALA A 391 21.30 -12.29 11.11
N ALA A 392 20.13 -11.86 11.59
CA ALA A 392 20.02 -10.97 12.74
C ALA A 392 20.39 -11.66 14.06
N GLY A 393 19.98 -12.93 14.26
CA GLY A 393 20.31 -13.70 15.45
C GLY A 393 19.82 -15.15 15.35
N THR A 394 20.71 -16.12 15.53
CA THR A 394 20.40 -17.57 15.43
C THR A 394 19.49 -18.08 16.55
N ASP A 395 19.43 -17.35 17.66
CA ASP A 395 18.62 -17.71 18.84
C ASP A 395 17.19 -17.14 18.78
N LEU A 396 16.83 -16.48 17.67
CA LEU A 396 15.47 -15.99 17.48
C LEU A 396 14.54 -17.17 17.11
N HIS A 397 13.42 -17.24 17.81
CA HIS A 397 12.24 -18.01 17.42
C HIS A 397 11.30 -17.06 16.70
N VAL A 398 10.80 -17.47 15.52
CA VAL A 398 9.91 -16.68 14.69
C VAL A 398 8.63 -17.45 14.43
N SER A 399 7.49 -16.93 14.86
CA SER A 399 6.18 -17.38 14.42
C SER A 399 5.58 -16.41 13.40
N THR A 400 4.77 -16.91 12.47
CA THR A 400 4.28 -16.10 11.35
C THR A 400 2.77 -16.25 11.21
N SER A 401 2.07 -15.11 11.12
CA SER A 401 0.68 -15.03 10.70
C SER A 401 0.58 -14.26 9.38
N LEU A 402 -0.19 -14.77 8.43
CA LEU A 402 -0.38 -14.16 7.12
C LEU A 402 -1.78 -13.58 6.98
N SER A 403 -1.90 -12.43 6.32
CA SER A 403 -3.16 -11.89 5.83
C SER A 403 -2.98 -11.36 4.40
N THR A 404 -3.98 -11.59 3.58
CA THR A 404 -4.00 -11.12 2.20
C THR A 404 -5.24 -10.27 1.97
N SER A 405 -5.04 -9.09 1.39
CA SER A 405 -6.10 -8.32 0.73
C SER A 405 -5.96 -8.45 -0.78
N THR A 406 -6.88 -7.86 -1.53
CA THR A 406 -6.84 -7.81 -3.00
C THR A 406 -5.54 -7.24 -3.59
N HIS A 407 -4.78 -6.49 -2.80
CA HIS A 407 -3.62 -5.76 -3.31
C HIS A 407 -2.33 -5.96 -2.50
N VAL A 408 -2.42 -6.59 -1.33
CA VAL A 408 -1.29 -6.70 -0.41
C VAL A 408 -1.28 -8.06 0.29
N CYS A 409 -0.13 -8.74 0.22
CA CYS A 409 0.17 -9.85 1.12
C CYS A 409 1.03 -9.34 2.27
N LYS A 410 0.56 -9.50 3.49
CA LYS A 410 1.23 -9.08 4.72
C LYS A 410 1.50 -10.27 5.63
N ALA A 411 2.64 -10.20 6.32
CA ALA A 411 2.90 -11.09 7.43
C ALA A 411 3.10 -10.29 8.72
N LEU A 412 2.65 -10.89 9.81
CA LEU A 412 3.06 -10.52 11.15
C LEU A 412 4.03 -11.61 11.64
N PHE A 413 5.27 -11.22 11.81
CA PHE A 413 6.32 -12.05 12.39
C PHE A 413 6.46 -11.69 13.86
N GLU A 414 6.27 -12.66 14.72
CA GLU A 414 6.52 -12.54 16.16
C GLU A 414 7.90 -13.12 16.47
N LEU A 415 8.79 -12.28 16.99
CA LEU A 415 10.16 -12.65 17.32
C LEU A 415 10.33 -12.70 18.83
N ARG A 416 10.83 -13.82 19.33
CA ARG A 416 11.24 -14.05 20.73
C ARG A 416 12.59 -14.80 20.76
N LEU A 417 13.26 -14.78 21.87
CA LEU A 417 14.41 -15.68 22.05
C LEU A 417 13.93 -17.11 22.29
N LYS A 418 14.69 -18.07 21.73
CA LYS A 418 14.50 -19.49 22.02
C LYS A 418 14.68 -19.76 23.50
N GLU A 419 13.92 -20.69 24.03
CA GLU A 419 14.16 -21.18 25.38
C GLU A 419 15.52 -21.88 25.41
N LYS A 420 16.38 -21.46 26.36
CA LYS A 420 17.60 -22.23 26.63
C LYS A 420 17.17 -23.54 27.25
N THR A 421 17.26 -24.63 26.47
CA THR A 421 17.09 -26.02 26.96
C THR A 421 18.13 -26.34 28.03
#